data_3a9a0f6421527940eb52548cdb2f55d4
#
_entry.id   3a9a0f6421527940eb52548cdb2f55d4
#
_cell.length_a   1.000
_cell.length_b   1.000
_cell.length_c   1.000
_cell.angle_alpha   90.00
_cell.angle_beta   90.00
_cell.angle_gamma   90.00
#
_symmetry.space_group_name_H-M   'P 1'
#
loop_
_entity.id
_entity.type
_entity.pdbx_description
1 polymer ?
#
loop_
_entity_poly.entity_id
_entity_poly.type
_entity_poly.pdbx_seq_one_letter_code
_entity_poly.pdbx_strand_id
1 'polypeptide(L)'
;MGKEISGRILIIDDDPHFLRVLQRILSGEQFSVAATSNPCDAIELVRSNNFELIICDLRMPDCDGLNLLHAIRSAGNEVPVIILTAYGEVDTYLEAMNAGATEYLNKPIQSDELVQVVRNCLRKGNHRRNSKRPKNP
;
A
#
# COMPACT_ATOMS: atom_id res chain seq x y z
N MET A 1 10.79 21.79 15.24
CA MET A 1 10.70 20.38 15.03
C MET A 1 9.91 20.06 13.79
N GLY A 2 10.59 19.68 12.74
CA GLY A 2 9.90 19.20 11.58
C GLY A 2 9.18 17.90 11.89
N LYS A 3 7.92 17.81 11.52
CA LYS A 3 7.24 16.53 11.61
C LYS A 3 7.82 15.62 10.56
N GLU A 4 8.44 14.54 11.00
CA GLU A 4 8.84 13.51 10.08
C GLU A 4 7.60 12.86 9.52
N ILE A 5 7.67 12.50 8.24
CA ILE A 5 6.60 11.74 7.65
C ILE A 5 6.71 10.34 8.22
N SER A 6 5.91 10.06 9.21
CA SER A 6 5.76 8.73 9.77
C SER A 6 4.47 8.16 9.25
N GLY A 7 4.37 6.85 9.24
CA GLY A 7 3.15 6.23 8.81
C GLY A 7 3.13 4.77 9.18
N ARG A 8 1.92 4.26 9.34
CA ARG A 8 1.70 2.83 9.53
C ARG A 8 1.43 2.21 8.18
N ILE A 9 2.29 1.29 7.81
CA ILE A 9 2.27 0.67 6.48
C ILE A 9 1.96 -0.81 6.63
N LEU A 10 1.04 -1.31 5.82
CA LEU A 10 0.78 -2.75 5.72
C LEU A 10 1.35 -3.25 4.41
N ILE A 11 2.17 -4.30 4.46
CA ILE A 11 2.69 -4.94 3.27
C ILE A 11 2.13 -6.35 3.15
N ILE A 12 1.69 -6.69 1.95
CA ILE A 12 1.00 -7.96 1.66
C ILE A 12 1.66 -8.61 0.46
N ASP A 13 2.25 -9.78 0.66
CA ASP A 13 2.93 -10.51 -0.40
C ASP A 13 3.04 -11.97 0.04
N ASP A 14 2.80 -12.90 -0.86
CA ASP A 14 2.88 -14.32 -0.54
C ASP A 14 4.30 -14.84 -0.33
N ASP A 15 5.31 -14.04 -0.66
CA ASP A 15 6.71 -14.40 -0.46
C ASP A 15 7.22 -13.85 0.86
N PRO A 16 7.41 -14.70 1.90
CA PRO A 16 7.86 -14.22 3.20
C PRO A 16 9.25 -13.60 3.16
N HIS A 17 10.11 -14.06 2.25
CA HIS A 17 11.44 -13.48 2.12
C HIS A 17 11.37 -12.04 1.64
N PHE A 18 10.52 -11.80 0.63
CA PHE A 18 10.35 -10.44 0.11
C PHE A 18 9.74 -9.51 1.17
N LEU A 19 8.79 -10.03 1.95
CA LEU A 19 8.21 -9.26 3.07
C LEU A 19 9.27 -8.82 4.05
N ARG A 20 10.20 -9.71 4.39
CA ARG A 20 11.29 -9.37 5.32
C ARG A 20 12.19 -8.28 4.75
N VAL A 21 12.47 -8.34 3.45
CA VAL A 21 13.28 -7.32 2.79
C VAL A 21 12.58 -5.97 2.84
N LEU A 22 11.30 -5.94 2.50
CA LEU A 22 10.51 -4.70 2.54
C LEU A 22 10.43 -4.13 3.97
N GLN A 23 10.19 -4.99 4.96
CA GLN A 23 10.13 -4.55 6.34
C GLN A 23 11.44 -3.90 6.77
N ARG A 24 12.55 -4.49 6.38
CA ARG A 24 13.87 -3.94 6.72
C ARG A 24 14.07 -2.57 6.09
N ILE A 25 13.75 -2.45 4.82
CA ILE A 25 13.91 -1.18 4.09
C ILE A 25 13.06 -0.08 4.73
N LEU A 26 11.79 -0.36 4.95
CA LEU A 26 10.85 0.65 5.42
C LEU A 26 11.04 0.97 6.90
N SER A 27 11.35 -0.02 7.71
CA SER A 27 11.61 0.21 9.14
C SER A 27 12.82 1.09 9.36
N GLY A 28 13.82 0.98 8.48
CA GLY A 28 14.98 1.85 8.53
C GLY A 28 14.66 3.31 8.29
N GLU A 29 13.49 3.60 7.71
CA GLU A 29 13.03 4.95 7.41
C GLU A 29 12.01 5.46 8.43
N GLN A 30 11.90 4.79 9.56
CA GLN A 30 11.05 5.19 10.68
C GLN A 30 9.54 5.00 10.43
N PHE A 31 9.20 4.19 9.47
CA PHE A 31 7.80 3.78 9.30
C PHE A 31 7.48 2.61 10.22
N SER A 32 6.25 2.54 10.69
CA SER A 32 5.74 1.38 11.42
C SER A 32 5.17 0.40 10.41
N VAL A 33 5.73 -0.79 10.32
CA VAL A 33 5.42 -1.73 9.25
C VAL A 33 4.83 -3.02 9.79
N ALA A 34 3.64 -3.36 9.33
CA ALA A 34 3.05 -4.67 9.56
C ALA A 34 3.08 -5.44 8.24
N ALA A 35 3.22 -6.76 8.32
CA ALA A 35 3.33 -7.59 7.14
C ALA A 35 2.47 -8.83 7.27
N THR A 36 1.87 -9.25 6.17
CA THR A 36 1.17 -10.53 6.13
C THR A 36 1.35 -11.18 4.77
N SER A 37 1.48 -12.50 4.77
CA SER A 37 1.51 -13.29 3.55
C SER A 37 0.13 -13.88 3.23
N ASN A 38 -0.87 -13.60 4.06
CA ASN A 38 -2.20 -14.17 3.92
C ASN A 38 -3.21 -13.07 3.59
N PRO A 39 -3.82 -13.09 2.39
CA PRO A 39 -4.78 -12.07 1.99
C PRO A 39 -6.01 -11.98 2.89
N CYS A 40 -6.45 -13.10 3.47
CA CYS A 40 -7.58 -13.07 4.38
C CYS A 40 -7.27 -12.28 5.64
N ASP A 41 -6.06 -12.44 6.17
CA ASP A 41 -5.59 -11.66 7.31
C ASP A 41 -5.47 -10.19 6.95
N ALA A 42 -5.12 -9.89 5.71
CA ALA A 42 -4.99 -8.50 5.26
C ALA A 42 -6.31 -7.75 5.38
N ILE A 43 -7.42 -8.36 4.99
CA ILE A 43 -8.73 -7.74 5.09
C ILE A 43 -9.06 -7.40 6.55
N GLU A 44 -8.82 -8.35 7.45
CA GLU A 44 -9.04 -8.13 8.87
C GLU A 44 -8.16 -7.04 9.44
N LEU A 45 -6.89 -7.03 9.05
CA LEU A 45 -5.95 -6.01 9.51
C LEU A 45 -6.37 -4.62 9.06
N VAL A 46 -6.82 -4.49 7.82
CA VAL A 46 -7.26 -3.20 7.29
C VAL A 46 -8.51 -2.70 8.02
N ARG A 47 -9.43 -3.61 8.36
CA ARG A 47 -10.63 -3.24 9.10
C ARG A 47 -10.34 -2.82 10.54
N SER A 48 -9.38 -3.48 11.16
CA SER A 48 -9.10 -3.33 12.59
C SER A 48 -8.08 -2.25 12.90
N ASN A 49 -7.38 -1.73 11.88
CA ASN A 49 -6.29 -0.80 12.08
C ASN A 49 -6.36 0.34 11.08
N ASN A 50 -5.81 1.47 11.46
CA ASN A 50 -5.74 2.63 10.58
C ASN A 50 -4.36 2.66 9.91
N PHE A 51 -4.25 1.96 8.80
CA PHE A 51 -3.04 2.04 7.98
C PHE A 51 -3.09 3.29 7.11
N GLU A 52 -1.94 3.88 6.90
CA GLU A 52 -1.81 5.08 6.09
C GLU A 52 -1.35 4.75 4.68
N LEU A 53 -0.88 3.53 4.48
CA LEU A 53 -0.44 3.04 3.18
C LEU A 53 -0.48 1.53 3.17
N ILE A 54 -0.84 0.97 2.02
CA ILE A 54 -0.78 -0.48 1.80
C ILE A 54 0.08 -0.74 0.58
N ILE A 55 0.99 -1.70 0.69
CA ILE A 55 1.76 -2.21 -0.45
C ILE A 55 1.33 -3.65 -0.65
N CYS A 56 0.86 -3.97 -1.83
CA CYS A 56 0.25 -5.27 -2.10
C CYS A 56 0.76 -5.85 -3.40
N ASP A 57 1.08 -7.14 -3.38
CA ASP A 57 1.37 -7.88 -4.61
C ASP A 57 0.07 -8.16 -5.35
N LEU A 58 0.14 -8.14 -6.67
CA LEU A 58 -1.01 -8.37 -7.51
C LEU A 58 -1.41 -9.85 -7.54
N ARG A 59 -0.44 -10.73 -7.62
CA ARG A 59 -0.70 -12.17 -7.78
C ARG A 59 -0.26 -12.94 -6.56
N MET A 60 -1.25 -13.52 -5.89
CA MET A 60 -1.05 -14.39 -4.74
C MET A 60 -1.87 -15.66 -4.94
N PRO A 61 -1.39 -16.83 -4.47
CA PRO A 61 -2.03 -18.10 -4.79
C PRO A 61 -3.51 -18.19 -4.45
N ASP A 62 -3.90 -17.66 -3.30
CA ASP A 62 -5.27 -17.83 -2.80
C ASP A 62 -6.13 -16.59 -2.97
N CYS A 63 -5.55 -15.51 -3.48
CA CYS A 63 -6.29 -14.25 -3.60
C CYS A 63 -5.58 -13.34 -4.58
N ASP A 64 -6.36 -12.74 -5.46
CA ASP A 64 -5.87 -11.73 -6.38
C ASP A 64 -5.79 -10.39 -5.64
N GLY A 65 -4.66 -9.72 -5.76
CA GLY A 65 -4.50 -8.39 -5.18
C GLY A 65 -5.52 -7.38 -5.69
N LEU A 66 -6.01 -7.55 -6.90
CA LEU A 66 -7.10 -6.71 -7.42
C LEU A 66 -8.38 -6.91 -6.63
N ASN A 67 -8.71 -8.15 -6.29
CA ASN A 67 -9.90 -8.43 -5.48
C ASN A 67 -9.78 -7.80 -4.10
N LEU A 68 -8.59 -7.86 -3.53
CA LEU A 68 -8.34 -7.21 -2.24
C LEU A 68 -8.52 -5.70 -2.35
N LEU A 69 -7.98 -5.10 -3.39
CA LEU A 69 -8.12 -3.67 -3.63
C LEU A 69 -9.59 -3.28 -3.80
N HIS A 70 -10.34 -4.06 -4.58
CA HIS A 70 -11.78 -3.84 -4.73
C HIS A 70 -12.50 -3.89 -3.39
N ALA A 71 -12.15 -4.86 -2.55
CA ALA A 71 -12.78 -5.00 -1.23
C ALA A 71 -12.49 -3.79 -0.34
N ILE A 72 -11.26 -3.30 -0.36
CA ILE A 72 -10.87 -2.12 0.41
C ILE A 72 -11.66 -0.89 -0.05
N ARG A 73 -11.73 -0.67 -1.35
CA ARG A 73 -12.44 0.48 -1.91
C ARG A 73 -13.94 0.39 -1.70
N SER A 74 -14.51 -0.82 -1.83
CA SER A 74 -15.94 -1.03 -1.61
C SER A 74 -16.37 -0.74 -0.19
N ALA A 75 -15.46 -0.92 0.75
CA ALA A 75 -15.71 -0.58 2.16
C ALA A 75 -15.62 0.92 2.43
N GLY A 76 -15.37 1.72 1.42
CA GLY A 76 -15.23 3.17 1.57
C GLY A 76 -13.87 3.62 2.06
N ASN A 77 -12.90 2.71 2.09
CA ASN A 77 -11.56 3.05 2.57
C ASN A 77 -10.72 3.56 1.41
N GLU A 78 -10.23 4.78 1.54
CA GLU A 78 -9.44 5.45 0.51
C GLU A 78 -7.94 5.42 0.78
N VAL A 79 -7.49 4.52 1.65
CA VAL A 79 -6.07 4.39 1.95
C VAL A 79 -5.26 4.24 0.67
N PRO A 80 -4.12 4.93 0.53
CA PRO A 80 -3.26 4.74 -0.64
C PRO A 80 -2.80 3.29 -0.75
N VAL A 81 -2.89 2.73 -1.95
CA VAL A 81 -2.47 1.36 -2.22
C VAL A 81 -1.45 1.38 -3.35
N ILE A 82 -0.26 0.88 -3.06
CA ILE A 82 0.78 0.66 -4.06
C ILE A 82 0.75 -0.81 -4.45
N ILE A 83 0.58 -1.09 -5.72
CA ILE A 83 0.73 -2.44 -6.25
C ILE A 83 2.20 -2.63 -6.62
N LEU A 84 2.82 -3.65 -6.06
CA LEU A 84 4.23 -3.95 -6.31
C LEU A 84 4.33 -5.40 -6.75
N THR A 85 4.53 -5.64 -8.03
CA THR A 85 4.39 -6.97 -8.61
C THR A 85 5.50 -7.29 -9.61
N ALA A 86 5.80 -8.59 -9.75
CA ALA A 86 6.70 -9.09 -10.79
C ALA A 86 5.98 -9.27 -12.14
N TYR A 87 4.67 -9.15 -12.15
CA TYR A 87 3.84 -9.44 -13.33
C TYR A 87 3.29 -8.15 -13.94
N GLY A 88 4.19 -7.24 -14.30
CA GLY A 88 3.81 -5.94 -14.81
C GLY A 88 3.45 -5.98 -16.29
N GLU A 89 2.19 -6.22 -16.59
CA GLU A 89 1.66 -6.14 -17.94
C GLU A 89 0.76 -4.91 -18.07
N VAL A 90 0.61 -4.41 -19.28
CA VAL A 90 -0.21 -3.21 -19.51
C VAL A 90 -1.64 -3.41 -19.04
N ASP A 91 -2.21 -4.59 -19.32
CA ASP A 91 -3.60 -4.87 -18.93
C ASP A 91 -3.78 -4.86 -17.42
N THR A 92 -2.83 -5.44 -16.68
CA THR A 92 -2.92 -5.47 -15.22
C THR A 92 -2.70 -4.08 -14.63
N TYR A 93 -1.86 -3.28 -15.26
CA TYR A 93 -1.70 -1.89 -14.84
C TYR A 93 -3.02 -1.14 -14.95
N LEU A 94 -3.68 -1.24 -16.09
CA LEU A 94 -4.95 -0.53 -16.30
C LEU A 94 -6.04 -1.01 -15.33
N GLU A 95 -6.12 -2.33 -15.13
CA GLU A 95 -7.07 -2.89 -14.18
C GLU A 95 -6.83 -2.37 -12.77
N ALA A 96 -5.58 -2.33 -12.33
CA ALA A 96 -5.22 -1.87 -11.00
C ALA A 96 -5.57 -0.40 -10.82
N MET A 97 -5.22 0.43 -11.78
CA MET A 97 -5.49 1.86 -11.68
C MET A 97 -7.00 2.13 -11.72
N ASN A 98 -7.74 1.40 -12.54
CA ASN A 98 -9.20 1.51 -12.59
C ASN A 98 -9.85 1.04 -11.29
N ALA A 99 -9.24 0.08 -10.61
CA ALA A 99 -9.73 -0.42 -9.33
C ALA A 99 -9.40 0.51 -8.17
N GLY A 100 -8.59 1.54 -8.40
CA GLY A 100 -8.28 2.54 -7.39
C GLY A 100 -6.90 2.45 -6.77
N ALA A 101 -5.95 1.77 -7.44
CA ALA A 101 -4.56 1.78 -6.99
C ALA A 101 -3.99 3.19 -7.10
N THR A 102 -3.13 3.53 -6.15
CA THR A 102 -2.46 4.83 -6.16
C THR A 102 -1.22 4.81 -7.03
N GLU A 103 -0.46 3.72 -6.95
CA GLU A 103 0.75 3.52 -7.75
C GLU A 103 0.87 2.06 -8.15
N TYR A 104 1.57 1.82 -9.23
CA TYR A 104 1.81 0.47 -9.74
C TYR A 104 3.29 0.36 -10.08
N LEU A 105 3.99 -0.52 -9.38
CA LEU A 105 5.43 -0.68 -9.52
C LEU A 105 5.78 -2.11 -9.87
N ASN A 106 6.87 -2.27 -10.62
CA ASN A 106 7.38 -3.59 -11.00
C ASN A 106 8.57 -3.99 -10.14
N LYS A 107 8.59 -5.25 -9.73
CA LYS A 107 9.76 -5.85 -9.10
C LYS A 107 10.79 -6.19 -10.20
N PRO A 108 12.07 -6.10 -9.92
CA PRO A 108 12.68 -5.57 -8.72
C PRO A 108 12.67 -4.05 -8.70
N ILE A 109 12.60 -3.47 -7.51
CA ILE A 109 12.66 -2.02 -7.36
C ILE A 109 13.78 -1.68 -6.39
N GLN A 110 14.49 -0.59 -6.64
CA GLN A 110 15.55 -0.16 -5.75
C GLN A 110 14.96 0.44 -4.49
N SER A 111 15.65 0.24 -3.37
CA SER A 111 15.11 0.63 -2.06
C SER A 111 14.88 2.13 -1.95
N ASP A 112 15.78 2.95 -2.48
CA ASP A 112 15.62 4.41 -2.43
C ASP A 112 14.44 4.87 -3.30
N GLU A 113 14.23 4.23 -4.43
CA GLU A 113 13.08 4.52 -5.29
C GLU A 113 11.78 4.17 -4.58
N LEU A 114 11.72 2.99 -3.96
CA LEU A 114 10.54 2.57 -3.22
C LEU A 114 10.23 3.54 -2.08
N VAL A 115 11.22 3.90 -1.30
CA VAL A 115 11.05 4.84 -0.19
C VAL A 115 10.50 6.17 -0.70
N GLN A 116 11.01 6.65 -1.83
CA GLN A 116 10.54 7.91 -2.39
C GLN A 116 9.07 7.84 -2.79
N VAL A 117 8.66 6.73 -3.43
CA VAL A 117 7.27 6.54 -3.83
C VAL A 117 6.37 6.45 -2.59
N VAL A 118 6.82 5.73 -1.56
CA VAL A 118 6.07 5.61 -0.30
C VAL A 118 5.86 6.99 0.32
N ARG A 119 6.90 7.79 0.40
CA ARG A 119 6.79 9.13 0.97
C ARG A 119 5.84 10.02 0.17
N ASN A 120 5.92 9.93 -1.15
CA ASN A 120 5.02 10.71 -2.01
C ASN A 120 3.57 10.31 -1.79
N CYS A 121 3.28 9.02 -1.67
CA CYS A 121 1.93 8.55 -1.42
C CYS A 121 1.42 9.00 -0.05
N LEU A 122 2.26 8.96 0.97
CA LEU A 122 1.88 9.41 2.31
C LEU A 122 1.56 10.89 2.34
N ARG A 123 2.34 11.71 1.64
CA ARG A 123 2.07 13.15 1.55
C ARG A 123 0.74 13.42 0.84
N LYS A 124 0.50 12.74 -0.28
CA LYS A 124 -0.75 12.90 -1.03
C LYS A 124 -1.94 12.45 -0.21
N GLY A 125 -1.79 11.34 0.52
CA GLY A 125 -2.84 10.85 1.39
C GLY A 125 -3.20 11.85 2.47
N ASN A 126 -2.20 12.45 3.12
CA ASN A 126 -2.42 13.45 4.14
C ASN A 126 -3.08 14.70 3.56
N HIS A 127 -2.62 15.14 2.40
CA HIS A 127 -3.21 16.29 1.73
C HIS A 127 -4.66 16.04 1.36
N ARG A 128 -4.95 14.85 0.83
CA ARG A 128 -6.30 14.47 0.46
C ARG A 128 -7.23 14.43 1.66
N ARG A 129 -6.76 13.88 2.80
CA ARG A 129 -7.54 13.88 4.03
C ARG A 129 -7.83 15.30 4.49
N ASN A 130 -6.86 16.17 4.44
CA ASN A 130 -7.04 17.56 4.83
C ASN A 130 -8.05 18.27 3.92
N SER A 131 -8.00 17.98 2.62
CA SER A 131 -8.93 18.55 1.66
C SER A 131 -10.36 18.10 1.89
N LYS A 132 -10.54 16.89 2.41
CA LYS A 132 -11.87 16.33 2.65
C LYS A 132 -12.45 16.68 4.00
N ARG A 133 -11.68 17.28 4.87
CA ARG A 133 -12.24 17.77 6.12
C ARG A 133 -13.26 18.85 5.82
N PRO A 134 -14.45 18.76 6.41
CA PRO A 134 -15.42 19.81 6.19
C PRO A 134 -14.84 21.13 6.64
N LYS A 135 -14.85 22.05 5.74
CA LYS A 135 -14.52 23.42 6.12
C LYS A 135 -15.67 23.93 6.94
N ASN A 136 -15.35 24.54 8.04
CA ASN A 136 -16.40 25.11 8.87
C ASN A 136 -17.24 26.06 8.04
N PRO A 137 -18.55 25.93 8.17
CA PRO A 137 -19.43 26.89 7.55
C PRO A 137 -19.15 28.28 8.05
#